data_1050b448918daa6d08263cb65e62dd5d
#
_entry.id   1050b448918daa6d08263cb65e62dd5d
#
_cell.length_a   1.000
_cell.length_b   1.000
_cell.length_c   1.000
_cell.angle_alpha   90.00
_cell.angle_beta   90.00
_cell.angle_gamma   90.00
#
_symmetry.space_group_name_H-M   'P 1'
#
loop_
_entity.id
_entity.type
_entity.pdbx_description
1 polymer ?
#
loop_
_entity_poly.entity_id
_entity_poly.type
_entity_poly.pdbx_seq_one_letter_code
_entity_poly.pdbx_strand_id
1 'polypeptide(L)'
;MENKVVLVLVDGMRPDGILECGERYLQDLAAQSSASFAAKTVFPSITLPCHTSLFFGVQPQRHGVLTNEWRPFARPFDSLGDLAARQFKKAAMFYNWEQLRDLNRPGSLSCSYFRQLPSAHEDAMRSEQDLTALAMDDIKQEAPDFLFLYLGYTDIAGHGYGWMTPHYLQALANASRCIRRLKEALPEEYALIVTADHGGHDQDHGYDCPEDMTIPIIFNGKAFAANTVLQDLHLIDITPTIGDLLGLHPLPEWEGKSVLSANR
;
A
#
# COMPACT_ATOMS: atom_id res chain seq x y z
N MET A 1 15.46 -16.11 -7.26
CA MET A 1 15.32 -15.13 -6.19
C MET A 1 14.18 -14.23 -6.60
N GLU A 2 13.31 -13.84 -5.66
CA GLU A 2 12.32 -12.79 -5.93
C GLU A 2 13.07 -11.51 -6.21
N ASN A 3 12.71 -10.86 -7.31
CA ASN A 3 13.27 -9.59 -7.72
C ASN A 3 12.17 -8.67 -8.30
N LYS A 4 10.92 -9.01 -8.00
CA LYS A 4 9.72 -8.26 -8.38
C LYS A 4 8.81 -8.12 -7.18
N VAL A 5 8.05 -7.02 -7.12
CA VAL A 5 7.22 -6.69 -5.97
C VAL A 5 5.85 -6.19 -6.40
N VAL A 6 4.81 -6.72 -5.79
CA VAL A 6 3.49 -6.09 -5.78
C VAL A 6 3.23 -5.53 -4.39
N LEU A 7 2.98 -4.23 -4.32
CA LEU A 7 2.50 -3.53 -3.15
C LEU A 7 1.00 -3.27 -3.31
N VAL A 8 0.19 -3.85 -2.42
CA VAL A 8 -1.23 -3.54 -2.33
C VAL A 8 -1.47 -2.70 -1.09
N LEU A 9 -2.06 -1.53 -1.29
CA LEU A 9 -2.47 -0.65 -0.20
C LEU A 9 -3.99 -0.55 -0.18
N VAL A 10 -4.58 -0.83 0.98
CA VAL A 10 -6.01 -0.68 1.25
C VAL A 10 -6.19 0.54 2.15
N ASP A 11 -6.77 1.60 1.61
CA ASP A 11 -6.93 2.88 2.30
C ASP A 11 -7.81 2.75 3.54
N GLY A 12 -7.37 3.32 4.65
CA GLY A 12 -8.11 3.33 5.90
C GLY A 12 -8.30 1.96 6.56
N MET A 13 -7.51 0.93 6.17
CA MET A 13 -7.65 -0.43 6.68
C MET A 13 -7.09 -0.57 8.09
N ARG A 14 -7.96 -0.82 9.06
CA ARG A 14 -7.59 -1.09 10.45
C ARG A 14 -7.21 -2.56 10.67
N PRO A 15 -6.25 -2.86 11.57
CA PRO A 15 -5.90 -4.24 11.93
C PRO A 15 -7.06 -5.04 12.54
N ASP A 16 -7.88 -4.43 13.41
CA ASP A 16 -9.05 -5.05 14.01
C ASP A 16 -10.18 -5.28 12.97
N GLY A 17 -10.28 -4.41 11.96
CA GLY A 17 -11.17 -4.63 10.81
C GLY A 17 -10.84 -5.92 10.05
N ILE A 18 -9.56 -6.27 9.89
CA ILE A 18 -9.15 -7.55 9.28
C ILE A 18 -9.68 -8.74 10.11
N LEU A 19 -9.73 -8.61 11.44
CA LEU A 19 -10.20 -9.67 12.32
C LEU A 19 -11.74 -9.82 12.29
N GLU A 20 -12.45 -8.72 12.03
CA GLU A 20 -13.92 -8.63 12.17
C GLU A 20 -14.68 -8.65 10.83
N CYS A 21 -14.02 -8.46 9.69
CA CYS A 21 -14.70 -8.34 8.38
C CYS A 21 -15.34 -9.65 7.86
N GLY A 22 -15.16 -10.77 8.56
CA GLY A 22 -15.71 -12.07 8.18
C GLY A 22 -14.97 -12.79 7.04
N GLU A 23 -13.97 -12.16 6.40
CA GLU A 23 -13.09 -12.77 5.40
C GLU A 23 -11.72 -13.05 6.04
N ARG A 24 -11.34 -14.32 6.15
CA ARG A 24 -10.15 -14.73 6.89
C ARG A 24 -8.84 -14.66 6.12
N TYR A 25 -8.89 -14.42 4.82
CA TYR A 25 -7.71 -14.57 3.97
C TYR A 25 -6.51 -13.72 4.41
N LEU A 26 -6.71 -12.44 4.77
CA LEU A 26 -5.60 -11.59 5.25
C LEU A 26 -5.02 -12.05 6.58
N GLN A 27 -5.85 -12.63 7.47
CA GLN A 27 -5.38 -13.25 8.71
C GLN A 27 -4.49 -14.47 8.41
N ASP A 28 -4.97 -15.36 7.52
CA ASP A 28 -4.26 -16.57 7.13
C ASP A 28 -2.98 -16.23 6.35
N LEU A 29 -3.00 -15.20 5.50
CA LEU A 29 -1.81 -14.70 4.81
C LEU A 29 -0.79 -14.16 5.81
N ALA A 30 -1.20 -13.35 6.77
CA ALA A 30 -0.32 -12.81 7.81
C ALA A 30 0.33 -13.92 8.65
N ALA A 31 -0.46 -14.94 9.02
CA ALA A 31 0.04 -16.10 9.76
C ALA A 31 1.10 -16.92 8.99
N GLN A 32 1.13 -16.83 7.65
CA GLN A 32 2.11 -17.50 6.78
C GLN A 32 3.24 -16.58 6.31
N SER A 33 3.34 -15.38 6.86
CA SER A 33 4.21 -14.29 6.40
C SER A 33 5.05 -13.72 7.53
N SER A 34 5.91 -12.74 7.22
CA SER A 34 6.42 -11.79 8.19
C SER A 34 5.45 -10.61 8.27
N ALA A 35 4.84 -10.36 9.42
CA ALA A 35 3.77 -9.39 9.52
C ALA A 35 3.76 -8.62 10.85
N SER A 36 3.14 -7.45 10.83
CA SER A 36 2.77 -6.68 12.02
C SER A 36 1.35 -6.16 11.90
N PHE A 37 0.56 -6.32 12.96
CA PHE A 37 -0.74 -5.67 13.12
C PHE A 37 -0.67 -4.50 14.12
N ALA A 38 0.55 -4.10 14.46
CA ALA A 38 0.86 -2.99 15.37
C ALA A 38 1.85 -2.00 14.76
N ALA A 39 2.05 -2.06 13.44
CA ALA A 39 2.88 -1.10 12.72
C ALA A 39 2.30 0.31 12.82
N LYS A 40 3.15 1.33 12.66
CA LYS A 40 2.74 2.72 12.76
C LYS A 40 2.84 3.42 11.41
N THR A 41 1.81 4.18 11.09
CA THR A 41 1.86 5.13 9.99
C THR A 41 2.58 6.42 10.41
N VAL A 42 2.67 7.37 9.48
CA VAL A 42 3.24 8.70 9.73
C VAL A 42 2.16 9.68 10.20
N PHE A 43 2.57 10.77 10.86
CA PHE A 43 1.66 11.83 11.25
C PHE A 43 1.92 13.11 10.41
N PRO A 44 0.85 13.75 9.86
CA PRO A 44 -0.56 13.42 10.02
C PRO A 44 -0.96 12.14 9.30
N SER A 45 -1.86 11.35 9.91
CA SER A 45 -2.42 10.10 9.39
C SER A 45 -3.49 10.38 8.32
N ILE A 46 -3.08 11.05 7.26
CA ILE A 46 -3.88 11.52 6.14
C ILE A 46 -3.35 10.89 4.85
N THR A 47 -4.21 10.53 3.93
CA THR A 47 -3.91 9.72 2.74
C THR A 47 -2.70 10.22 1.94
N LEU A 48 -2.70 11.49 1.46
CA LEU A 48 -1.61 11.98 0.61
C LEU A 48 -0.28 12.13 1.35
N PRO A 49 -0.20 12.65 2.58
CA PRO A 49 0.99 12.59 3.43
C PRO A 49 1.55 11.17 3.59
N CYS A 50 0.69 10.19 3.93
CA CYS A 50 1.10 8.81 4.13
C CYS A 50 1.64 8.17 2.84
N HIS A 51 0.94 8.34 1.72
CA HIS A 51 1.40 7.84 0.42
C HIS A 51 2.69 8.51 -0.04
N THR A 52 2.83 9.82 0.18
CA THR A 52 4.06 10.52 -0.14
C THR A 52 5.21 9.99 0.71
N SER A 53 5.00 9.80 2.02
CA SER A 53 6.00 9.18 2.90
C SER A 53 6.37 7.76 2.46
N LEU A 54 5.38 6.94 2.10
CA LEU A 54 5.59 5.58 1.60
C LEU A 54 6.41 5.56 0.30
N PHE A 55 6.15 6.47 -0.63
CA PHE A 55 6.86 6.49 -1.93
C PHE A 55 8.23 7.14 -1.87
N PHE A 56 8.46 8.08 -0.95
CA PHE A 56 9.74 8.78 -0.81
C PHE A 56 10.63 8.24 0.33
N GLY A 57 10.10 7.36 1.18
CA GLY A 57 10.85 6.79 2.31
C GLY A 57 11.22 7.79 3.40
N VAL A 58 10.50 8.91 3.52
CA VAL A 58 10.80 10.00 4.46
C VAL A 58 9.55 10.46 5.20
N GLN A 59 9.74 11.13 6.35
CA GLN A 59 8.65 11.67 7.15
C GLN A 59 7.96 12.87 6.46
N PRO A 60 6.67 13.15 6.79
CA PRO A 60 5.90 14.25 6.18
C PRO A 60 6.57 15.62 6.31
N GLN A 61 7.28 15.89 7.40
CA GLN A 61 8.01 17.14 7.61
C GLN A 61 9.13 17.37 6.59
N ARG A 62 9.68 16.31 6.01
CA ARG A 62 10.74 16.40 5.02
C ARG A 62 10.23 16.61 3.60
N HIS A 63 9.15 15.92 3.21
CA HIS A 63 8.57 16.14 1.87
C HIS A 63 7.59 17.31 1.82
N GLY A 64 7.06 17.77 2.97
CA GLY A 64 6.22 18.96 3.07
C GLY A 64 4.76 18.80 2.62
N VAL A 65 4.31 17.57 2.31
CA VAL A 65 2.90 17.25 2.03
C VAL A 65 2.24 16.88 3.36
N LEU A 66 1.29 17.72 3.82
CA LEU A 66 0.69 17.58 5.16
C LEU A 66 -0.84 17.45 5.12
N THR A 67 -1.45 17.57 3.93
CA THR A 67 -2.91 17.49 3.74
C THR A 67 -3.22 16.83 2.39
N ASN A 68 -4.49 16.50 2.15
CA ASN A 68 -4.98 16.02 0.86
C ASN A 68 -5.20 17.15 -0.18
N GLU A 69 -4.98 18.43 0.20
CA GLU A 69 -5.07 19.53 -0.74
C GLU A 69 -3.93 19.46 -1.77
N TRP A 70 -4.31 19.50 -3.05
CA TRP A 70 -3.31 19.56 -4.10
C TRP A 70 -2.54 20.88 -4.04
N ARG A 71 -1.21 20.77 -4.04
CA ARG A 71 -0.29 21.90 -4.14
C ARG A 71 0.83 21.54 -5.11
N PRO A 72 1.38 22.50 -5.87
CA PRO A 72 2.56 22.25 -6.68
C PRO A 72 3.68 21.66 -5.82
N PHE A 73 4.14 20.48 -6.19
CA PHE A 73 5.13 19.75 -5.41
C PHE A 73 6.51 19.80 -6.11
N ALA A 74 7.49 20.43 -5.49
CA ALA A 74 8.83 20.58 -6.04
C ALA A 74 9.62 19.27 -6.18
N ARG A 75 9.16 18.17 -5.54
CA ARG A 75 9.77 16.83 -5.55
C ARG A 75 11.26 16.85 -5.25
N PRO A 76 11.64 17.18 -4.00
CA PRO A 76 13.04 17.27 -3.61
C PRO A 76 13.77 15.93 -3.65
N PHE A 77 12.98 14.83 -3.62
CA PHE A 77 13.46 13.45 -3.64
C PHE A 77 12.90 12.70 -4.85
N ASP A 78 13.53 11.60 -5.22
CA ASP A 78 12.93 10.63 -6.12
C ASP A 78 11.93 9.76 -5.33
N SER A 79 10.79 9.48 -5.95
CA SER A 79 9.89 8.44 -5.46
C SER A 79 10.47 7.05 -5.75
N LEU A 80 9.88 6.03 -5.14
CA LEU A 80 10.24 4.64 -5.42
C LEU A 80 10.09 4.29 -6.91
N GLY A 81 9.04 4.77 -7.58
CA GLY A 81 8.87 4.59 -9.02
C GLY A 81 9.90 5.36 -9.86
N ASP A 82 10.26 6.59 -9.45
CA ASP A 82 11.32 7.38 -10.10
C ASP A 82 12.68 6.67 -10.00
N LEU A 83 13.00 6.17 -8.81
CA LEU A 83 14.25 5.45 -8.54
C LEU A 83 14.30 4.13 -9.32
N ALA A 84 13.18 3.37 -9.35
CA ALA A 84 13.08 2.15 -10.14
C ALA A 84 13.36 2.44 -11.62
N ALA A 85 12.71 3.44 -12.21
CA ALA A 85 12.92 3.82 -13.61
C ALA A 85 14.36 4.26 -13.90
N ARG A 86 15.00 5.04 -13.01
CA ARG A 86 16.41 5.42 -13.15
C ARG A 86 17.37 4.23 -13.14
N GLN A 87 16.97 3.15 -12.50
CA GLN A 87 17.76 1.91 -12.40
C GLN A 87 17.24 0.81 -13.33
N PHE A 88 16.55 1.22 -14.41
CA PHE A 88 16.09 0.37 -15.50
C PHE A 88 15.11 -0.72 -15.05
N LYS A 89 14.30 -0.45 -14.01
CA LYS A 89 13.20 -1.28 -13.57
C LYS A 89 11.88 -0.72 -14.08
N LYS A 90 10.97 -1.62 -14.50
CA LYS A 90 9.61 -1.24 -14.88
C LYS A 90 8.75 -1.06 -13.63
N ALA A 91 8.09 0.09 -13.49
CA ALA A 91 7.13 0.35 -12.44
C ALA A 91 5.75 0.64 -13.02
N ALA A 92 4.69 0.08 -12.41
CA ALA A 92 3.30 0.27 -12.80
C ALA A 92 2.44 0.68 -11.60
N MET A 93 1.40 1.48 -11.83
CA MET A 93 0.45 1.89 -10.80
C MET A 93 -0.99 1.75 -11.28
N PHE A 94 -1.83 1.12 -10.44
CA PHE A 94 -3.28 0.96 -10.61
C PHE A 94 -3.97 1.55 -9.39
N TYR A 95 -4.78 2.59 -9.58
CA TYR A 95 -5.31 3.35 -8.44
C TYR A 95 -6.69 3.96 -8.77
N ASN A 96 -7.47 4.23 -7.72
CA ASN A 96 -8.81 4.76 -7.83
C ASN A 96 -9.02 6.10 -7.08
N TRP A 97 -7.92 6.77 -6.69
CA TRP A 97 -7.90 8.14 -6.18
C TRP A 97 -6.91 8.99 -6.98
N GLU A 98 -7.40 10.06 -7.62
CA GLU A 98 -6.64 10.77 -8.67
C GLU A 98 -5.37 11.46 -8.16
N GLN A 99 -5.33 11.92 -6.92
CA GLN A 99 -4.17 12.62 -6.35
C GLN A 99 -2.89 11.77 -6.32
N LEU A 100 -3.02 10.44 -6.36
CA LEU A 100 -1.86 9.53 -6.43
C LEU A 100 -1.11 9.61 -7.77
N ARG A 101 -1.71 10.21 -8.80
CA ARG A 101 -1.05 10.46 -10.09
C ARG A 101 0.28 11.19 -9.93
N ASP A 102 0.36 12.09 -8.96
CA ASP A 102 1.52 12.95 -8.75
C ASP A 102 2.62 12.37 -7.87
N LEU A 103 2.49 11.10 -7.42
CA LEU A 103 3.53 10.45 -6.62
C LEU A 103 4.83 10.23 -7.41
N ASN A 104 4.76 10.06 -8.72
CA ASN A 104 5.91 9.83 -9.58
C ASN A 104 6.04 10.93 -10.65
N ARG A 105 7.26 11.14 -11.15
CA ARG A 105 7.50 12.05 -12.28
C ARG A 105 6.94 11.50 -13.58
N PRO A 106 6.54 12.35 -14.52
CA PRO A 106 6.19 11.91 -15.86
C PRO A 106 7.34 11.08 -16.49
N GLY A 107 6.98 9.92 -17.05
CA GLY A 107 7.94 9.02 -17.69
C GLY A 107 8.59 7.98 -16.74
N SER A 108 8.33 8.01 -15.43
CA SER A 108 8.85 7.02 -14.49
C SER A 108 8.06 5.70 -14.48
N LEU A 109 6.80 5.73 -14.94
CA LEU A 109 5.94 4.55 -14.94
C LEU A 109 5.76 3.99 -16.35
N SER A 110 5.84 2.66 -16.49
CA SER A 110 5.44 1.95 -17.71
C SER A 110 3.93 1.91 -17.89
N CYS A 111 3.18 1.89 -16.79
CA CYS A 111 1.73 2.00 -16.75
C CYS A 111 1.29 2.86 -15.57
N SER A 112 0.34 3.77 -15.82
CA SER A 112 -0.36 4.55 -14.79
C SER A 112 -1.84 4.53 -15.11
N TYR A 113 -2.61 3.69 -14.40
CA TYR A 113 -4.02 3.47 -14.67
C TYR A 113 -4.88 4.01 -13.53
N PHE A 114 -5.62 5.07 -13.81
CA PHE A 114 -6.60 5.66 -12.90
C PHE A 114 -8.02 5.24 -13.26
N ARG A 115 -8.80 4.85 -12.25
CA ARG A 115 -10.23 4.56 -12.40
C ARG A 115 -11.02 5.20 -11.26
N GLN A 116 -11.84 6.20 -11.60
CA GLN A 116 -12.72 6.86 -10.63
C GLN A 116 -13.68 5.85 -10.00
N LEU A 117 -13.80 5.87 -8.67
CA LEU A 117 -14.77 5.06 -7.95
C LEU A 117 -16.19 5.57 -8.18
N PRO A 118 -17.16 4.67 -8.45
CA PRO A 118 -18.57 4.98 -8.39
C PRO A 118 -19.02 5.34 -6.96
N SER A 119 -20.09 6.09 -6.84
CA SER A 119 -20.62 6.49 -5.51
C SER A 119 -21.44 5.40 -4.82
N ALA A 120 -22.02 4.46 -5.58
CA ALA A 120 -22.82 3.38 -5.00
C ALA A 120 -21.93 2.28 -4.42
N HIS A 121 -22.25 1.80 -3.21
CA HIS A 121 -21.47 0.84 -2.45
C HIS A 121 -21.08 -0.42 -3.24
N GLU A 122 -22.07 -1.09 -3.83
CA GLU A 122 -21.84 -2.32 -4.60
C GLU A 122 -21.01 -2.07 -5.87
N ASP A 123 -21.23 -0.94 -6.54
CA ASP A 123 -20.50 -0.61 -7.77
C ASP A 123 -19.04 -0.21 -7.47
N ALA A 124 -18.81 0.45 -6.34
CA ALA A 124 -17.45 0.77 -5.89
C ALA A 124 -16.64 -0.50 -5.59
N MET A 125 -17.23 -1.46 -4.86
CA MET A 125 -16.59 -2.76 -4.63
C MET A 125 -16.31 -3.52 -5.93
N ARG A 126 -17.25 -3.50 -6.88
CA ARG A 126 -17.06 -4.11 -8.21
C ARG A 126 -15.96 -3.40 -8.99
N SER A 127 -15.89 -2.07 -8.91
CA SER A 127 -14.83 -1.27 -9.53
C SER A 127 -13.43 -1.65 -9.03
N GLU A 128 -13.28 -1.97 -7.74
CA GLU A 128 -12.01 -2.46 -7.20
C GLU A 128 -11.65 -3.86 -7.68
N GLN A 129 -12.64 -4.73 -7.83
CA GLN A 129 -12.43 -6.07 -8.42
C GLN A 129 -11.95 -5.96 -9.88
N ASP A 130 -12.54 -5.05 -10.66
CA ASP A 130 -12.12 -4.79 -12.04
C ASP A 130 -10.71 -4.17 -12.10
N LEU A 131 -10.41 -3.20 -11.22
CA LEU A 131 -9.08 -2.60 -11.13
C LEU A 131 -8.01 -3.64 -10.79
N THR A 132 -8.32 -4.54 -9.85
CA THR A 132 -7.46 -5.67 -9.51
C THR A 132 -7.24 -6.61 -10.70
N ALA A 133 -8.28 -6.91 -11.48
CA ALA A 133 -8.16 -7.73 -12.68
C ALA A 133 -7.24 -7.09 -13.72
N LEU A 134 -7.34 -5.78 -13.93
CA LEU A 134 -6.45 -5.03 -14.83
C LEU A 134 -4.99 -5.06 -14.36
N ALA A 135 -4.74 -4.93 -13.06
CA ALA A 135 -3.40 -5.07 -12.50
C ALA A 135 -2.84 -6.49 -12.71
N MET A 136 -3.67 -7.53 -12.56
CA MET A 136 -3.29 -8.92 -12.83
C MET A 136 -2.96 -9.15 -14.31
N ASP A 137 -3.70 -8.54 -15.23
CA ASP A 137 -3.44 -8.61 -16.66
C ASP A 137 -2.11 -7.91 -17.02
N ASP A 138 -1.80 -6.76 -16.43
CA ASP A 138 -0.52 -6.07 -16.60
C ASP A 138 0.66 -6.90 -16.07
N ILE A 139 0.51 -7.54 -14.90
CA ILE A 139 1.52 -8.47 -14.37
C ILE A 139 1.80 -9.59 -15.38
N LYS A 140 0.77 -10.16 -15.99
CA LYS A 140 0.89 -11.26 -16.94
C LYS A 140 1.50 -10.84 -18.29
N GLN A 141 1.19 -9.64 -18.76
CA GLN A 141 1.57 -9.16 -20.10
C GLN A 141 2.91 -8.42 -20.08
N GLU A 142 3.10 -7.53 -19.14
CA GLU A 142 4.23 -6.60 -19.07
C GLU A 142 5.28 -6.99 -18.02
N ALA A 143 4.87 -7.81 -17.05
CA ALA A 143 5.73 -8.30 -15.96
C ALA A 143 6.56 -7.18 -15.29
N PRO A 144 5.93 -6.09 -14.78
CA PRO A 144 6.65 -4.99 -14.15
C PRO A 144 7.49 -5.50 -12.97
N ASP A 145 8.62 -4.84 -12.68
CA ASP A 145 9.44 -5.15 -11.51
C ASP A 145 8.76 -4.68 -10.23
N PHE A 146 8.08 -3.55 -10.28
CA PHE A 146 7.28 -2.98 -9.19
C PHE A 146 5.86 -2.64 -9.68
N LEU A 147 4.85 -3.17 -8.99
CA LEU A 147 3.47 -2.79 -9.22
C LEU A 147 2.84 -2.31 -7.92
N PHE A 148 2.22 -1.13 -7.96
CA PHE A 148 1.40 -0.59 -6.89
C PHE A 148 -0.07 -0.71 -7.25
N LEU A 149 -0.86 -1.37 -6.39
CA LEU A 149 -2.31 -1.43 -6.46
C LEU A 149 -2.91 -0.73 -5.25
N TYR A 150 -3.70 0.31 -5.49
CA TYR A 150 -4.41 1.05 -4.46
C TYR A 150 -5.91 0.78 -4.52
N LEU A 151 -6.46 0.36 -3.38
CA LEU A 151 -7.87 0.09 -3.15
C LEU A 151 -8.42 1.11 -2.14
N GLY A 152 -9.05 2.16 -2.63
CA GLY A 152 -9.47 3.34 -1.82
C GLY A 152 -10.86 3.26 -1.25
N TYR A 153 -11.66 2.21 -1.58
CA TYR A 153 -13.06 2.21 -1.21
C TYR A 153 -13.30 1.98 0.29
N THR A 154 -12.40 1.30 0.97
CA THR A 154 -12.53 1.02 2.42
C THR A 154 -12.56 2.33 3.22
N ASP A 155 -11.70 3.30 2.88
CA ASP A 155 -11.70 4.65 3.45
C ASP A 155 -13.00 5.42 3.15
N ILE A 156 -13.45 5.42 1.88
CA ILE A 156 -14.72 6.06 1.49
C ILE A 156 -15.91 5.46 2.27
N ALA A 157 -15.91 4.14 2.48
CA ALA A 157 -16.92 3.49 3.30
C ALA A 157 -16.81 3.92 4.78
N GLY A 158 -15.61 4.11 5.30
CA GLY A 158 -15.34 4.67 6.62
C GLY A 158 -15.92 6.07 6.78
N HIS A 159 -15.62 6.99 5.87
CA HIS A 159 -16.19 8.35 5.88
C HIS A 159 -17.72 8.37 5.70
N GLY A 160 -18.24 7.50 4.83
CA GLY A 160 -19.67 7.50 4.52
C GLY A 160 -20.55 6.85 5.58
N TYR A 161 -20.06 5.77 6.22
CA TYR A 161 -20.87 4.93 7.12
C TYR A 161 -20.26 4.77 8.53
N GLY A 162 -19.02 5.18 8.72
CA GLY A 162 -18.23 4.98 9.94
C GLY A 162 -17.31 3.75 9.87
N TRP A 163 -16.13 3.90 10.46
CA TRP A 163 -15.19 2.78 10.64
C TRP A 163 -15.81 1.68 11.52
N MET A 164 -15.44 0.44 11.27
CA MET A 164 -15.94 -0.77 11.94
C MET A 164 -17.43 -1.05 11.79
N THR A 165 -18.16 -0.28 10.98
CA THR A 165 -19.56 -0.58 10.65
C THR A 165 -19.68 -1.71 9.64
N PRO A 166 -20.87 -2.33 9.48
CA PRO A 166 -21.06 -3.40 8.49
C PRO A 166 -20.66 -3.01 7.07
N HIS A 167 -20.87 -1.77 6.63
CA HIS A 167 -20.48 -1.32 5.29
C HIS A 167 -18.95 -1.23 5.13
N TYR A 168 -18.26 -0.68 6.11
CA TYR A 168 -16.80 -0.66 6.16
C TYR A 168 -16.22 -2.08 6.15
N LEU A 169 -16.75 -2.97 6.99
CA LEU A 169 -16.29 -4.36 7.06
C LEU A 169 -16.58 -5.13 5.76
N GLN A 170 -17.67 -4.82 5.05
CA GLN A 170 -17.94 -5.39 3.72
C GLN A 170 -16.94 -4.89 2.67
N ALA A 171 -16.59 -3.59 2.70
CA ALA A 171 -15.57 -3.02 1.81
C ALA A 171 -14.21 -3.68 2.07
N LEU A 172 -13.82 -3.85 3.33
CA LEU A 172 -12.58 -4.52 3.71
C LEU A 172 -12.57 -6.01 3.31
N ALA A 173 -13.70 -6.72 3.49
CA ALA A 173 -13.84 -8.10 3.01
C ALA A 173 -13.70 -8.18 1.48
N ASN A 174 -14.20 -7.18 0.74
CA ASN A 174 -14.00 -7.09 -0.70
C ASN A 174 -12.53 -6.89 -1.06
N ALA A 175 -11.83 -5.96 -0.41
CA ALA A 175 -10.39 -5.75 -0.61
C ALA A 175 -9.59 -7.03 -0.31
N SER A 176 -9.91 -7.74 0.77
CA SER A 176 -9.29 -9.04 1.10
C SER A 176 -9.48 -10.08 -0.02
N ARG A 177 -10.68 -10.17 -0.62
CA ARG A 177 -10.93 -11.05 -1.78
C ARG A 177 -10.18 -10.63 -3.03
N CYS A 178 -10.02 -9.32 -3.27
CA CYS A 178 -9.19 -8.80 -4.36
C CYS A 178 -7.73 -9.23 -4.18
N ILE A 179 -7.18 -9.07 -2.98
CA ILE A 179 -5.81 -9.46 -2.64
C ILE A 179 -5.62 -10.97 -2.79
N ARG A 180 -6.59 -11.78 -2.35
CA ARG A 180 -6.57 -13.23 -2.55
C ARG A 180 -6.46 -13.61 -4.02
N ARG A 181 -7.34 -13.07 -4.87
CA ARG A 181 -7.31 -13.33 -6.33
C ARG A 181 -5.98 -12.94 -6.96
N LEU A 182 -5.46 -11.76 -6.59
CA LEU A 182 -4.16 -11.30 -7.04
C LEU A 182 -3.05 -12.28 -6.63
N LYS A 183 -2.98 -12.65 -5.35
CA LYS A 183 -1.95 -13.55 -4.83
C LYS A 183 -1.99 -14.94 -5.46
N GLU A 184 -3.19 -15.49 -5.66
CA GLU A 184 -3.36 -16.81 -6.29
C GLU A 184 -2.88 -16.84 -7.76
N ALA A 185 -2.87 -15.70 -8.45
CA ALA A 185 -2.40 -15.54 -9.82
C ALA A 185 -0.96 -15.03 -9.93
N LEU A 186 -0.35 -14.63 -8.80
CA LEU A 186 0.95 -13.97 -8.80
C LEU A 186 2.06 -14.98 -9.08
N PRO A 187 2.94 -14.75 -10.09
CA PRO A 187 4.11 -15.60 -10.34
C PRO A 187 5.06 -15.66 -9.15
N GLU A 188 5.80 -16.77 -9.02
CA GLU A 188 6.69 -17.05 -7.88
C GLU A 188 7.84 -16.05 -7.70
N GLU A 189 8.20 -15.30 -8.73
CA GLU A 189 9.22 -14.26 -8.67
C GLU A 189 8.76 -12.97 -8.01
N TYR A 190 7.46 -12.83 -7.67
CA TYR A 190 6.92 -11.67 -6.99
C TYR A 190 6.79 -11.88 -5.49
N ALA A 191 7.32 -10.94 -4.73
CA ALA A 191 6.90 -10.72 -3.36
C ALA A 191 5.60 -9.92 -3.33
N LEU A 192 4.72 -10.21 -2.36
CA LEU A 192 3.51 -9.44 -2.10
C LEU A 192 3.67 -8.69 -0.78
N ILE A 193 3.44 -7.38 -0.81
CA ILE A 193 3.36 -6.55 0.39
C ILE A 193 1.93 -6.01 0.47
N VAL A 194 1.29 -6.16 1.63
CA VAL A 194 -0.05 -5.63 1.89
C VAL A 194 0.02 -4.69 3.08
N THR A 195 -0.55 -3.49 2.96
CA THR A 195 -0.58 -2.50 4.03
C THR A 195 -1.80 -1.58 3.92
N ALA A 196 -1.94 -0.69 4.90
CA ALA A 196 -2.77 0.50 4.85
C ALA A 196 -1.88 1.74 4.96
N ASP A 197 -2.41 2.88 4.61
CA ASP A 197 -1.78 4.18 4.82
C ASP A 197 -2.10 4.74 6.23
N HIS A 198 -3.32 4.56 6.71
CA HIS A 198 -3.81 4.91 8.04
C HIS A 198 -4.98 4.00 8.45
N GLY A 199 -5.48 4.18 9.65
CA GLY A 199 -6.76 3.64 10.10
C GLY A 199 -7.84 4.72 10.07
N GLY A 200 -8.69 4.75 11.10
CA GLY A 200 -9.74 5.76 11.25
C GLY A 200 -10.70 5.39 12.37
N HIS A 201 -11.49 6.35 12.81
CA HIS A 201 -12.51 6.18 13.84
C HIS A 201 -13.74 7.04 13.54
N ASP A 202 -14.88 6.68 14.05
CA ASP A 202 -16.15 7.30 13.71
C ASP A 202 -16.33 7.44 12.19
N GLN A 203 -16.26 8.64 11.64
CA GLN A 203 -16.29 8.92 10.19
C GLN A 203 -15.10 9.79 9.74
N ASP A 204 -13.99 9.76 10.47
CA ASP A 204 -12.85 10.64 10.23
C ASP A 204 -11.53 9.95 10.57
N HIS A 205 -10.42 10.57 10.17
CA HIS A 205 -9.04 10.17 10.47
C HIS A 205 -8.11 11.39 10.43
N GLY A 206 -6.82 11.22 10.73
CA GLY A 206 -5.84 12.31 10.70
C GLY A 206 -5.37 12.73 12.08
N TYR A 207 -5.79 12.01 13.10
CA TYR A 207 -5.46 12.29 14.50
C TYR A 207 -4.32 11.40 15.00
N ASP A 208 -3.65 11.85 16.06
CA ASP A 208 -2.61 11.07 16.74
C ASP A 208 -3.28 10.17 17.82
N CYS A 209 -4.05 9.21 17.34
CA CYS A 209 -4.72 8.20 18.16
C CYS A 209 -4.44 6.79 17.64
N PRO A 210 -4.58 5.76 18.48
CA PRO A 210 -4.29 4.38 18.07
C PRO A 210 -5.08 3.91 16.85
N GLU A 211 -6.34 4.31 16.74
CA GLU A 211 -7.27 3.91 15.67
C GLU A 211 -6.81 4.41 14.30
N ASP A 212 -6.23 5.61 14.24
CA ASP A 212 -5.75 6.22 13.00
C ASP A 212 -4.30 5.83 12.70
N MET A 213 -3.46 5.73 13.74
CA MET A 213 -2.01 5.57 13.61
C MET A 213 -1.58 4.12 13.47
N THR A 214 -2.43 3.13 13.82
CA THR A 214 -2.02 1.72 13.78
C THR A 214 -2.48 1.07 12.49
N ILE A 215 -1.53 0.50 11.74
CA ILE A 215 -1.75 -0.13 10.45
C ILE A 215 -1.25 -1.57 10.42
N PRO A 216 -1.82 -2.45 9.58
CA PRO A 216 -1.24 -3.75 9.29
C PRO A 216 -0.15 -3.61 8.22
N ILE A 217 0.92 -4.39 8.34
CA ILE A 217 1.89 -4.60 7.25
C ILE A 217 2.18 -6.10 7.17
N ILE A 218 2.03 -6.68 5.97
CA ILE A 218 2.26 -8.10 5.69
C ILE A 218 3.29 -8.20 4.55
N PHE A 219 4.40 -8.87 4.80
CA PHE A 219 5.44 -9.18 3.81
C PHE A 219 5.39 -10.67 3.49
N ASN A 220 4.90 -11.03 2.31
CA ASN A 220 4.79 -12.41 1.85
C ASN A 220 5.69 -12.67 0.64
N GLY A 221 6.53 -13.68 0.73
CA GLY A 221 7.44 -14.08 -0.33
C GLY A 221 8.64 -14.85 0.21
N LYS A 222 9.48 -15.39 -0.68
CA LYS A 222 10.63 -16.26 -0.33
C LYS A 222 11.72 -15.52 0.47
N ALA A 223 11.78 -14.19 0.36
CA ALA A 223 12.74 -13.35 1.08
C ALA A 223 12.36 -13.16 2.57
N PHE A 224 11.13 -13.49 2.94
CA PHE A 224 10.58 -13.25 4.28
C PHE A 224 10.37 -14.56 5.04
N ALA A 225 10.68 -14.56 6.33
CA ALA A 225 10.41 -15.72 7.18
C ALA A 225 8.89 -15.86 7.43
N ALA A 226 8.37 -17.07 7.25
CA ALA A 226 6.99 -17.36 7.57
C ALA A 226 6.76 -17.34 9.11
N ASN A 227 5.51 -17.09 9.54
CA ASN A 227 5.10 -17.09 10.96
C ASN A 227 5.93 -16.13 11.83
N THR A 228 6.32 -14.98 11.29
CA THR A 228 7.17 -14.01 12.00
C THR A 228 6.38 -12.75 12.32
N VAL A 229 6.30 -12.41 13.61
CA VAL A 229 5.73 -11.13 14.06
C VAL A 229 6.82 -10.08 14.11
N LEU A 230 6.69 -9.05 13.29
CA LEU A 230 7.61 -7.92 13.25
C LEU A 230 7.20 -6.86 14.30
N GLN A 231 8.18 -6.35 15.04
CA GLN A 231 7.99 -5.30 16.04
C GLN A 231 8.56 -3.97 15.54
N ASP A 232 8.07 -2.86 16.09
CA ASP A 232 8.59 -1.50 15.85
C ASP A 232 8.66 -1.14 14.36
N LEU A 233 7.65 -1.58 13.59
CA LEU A 233 7.58 -1.38 12.15
C LEU A 233 6.82 -0.10 11.81
N HIS A 234 7.33 0.66 10.86
CA HIS A 234 6.73 1.90 10.37
C HIS A 234 6.42 1.83 8.86
N LEU A 235 5.45 2.61 8.43
CA LEU A 235 5.06 2.71 7.02
C LEU A 235 6.25 2.98 6.10
N ILE A 236 7.16 3.87 6.49
CA ILE A 236 8.34 4.24 5.70
C ILE A 236 9.39 3.13 5.58
N ASP A 237 9.31 2.04 6.37
CA ASP A 237 10.19 0.88 6.27
C ASP A 237 9.90 0.02 5.02
N ILE A 238 8.71 0.18 4.46
CA ILE A 238 8.31 -0.50 3.22
C ILE A 238 9.19 -0.07 2.04
N THR A 239 9.51 1.22 1.93
CA THR A 239 10.29 1.77 0.81
C THR A 239 11.67 1.14 0.68
N PRO A 240 12.56 1.16 1.71
CA PRO A 240 13.86 0.50 1.63
C PRO A 240 13.74 -1.03 1.53
N THR A 241 12.67 -1.64 2.07
CA THR A 241 12.42 -3.06 1.92
C THR A 241 12.13 -3.42 0.45
N ILE A 242 11.31 -2.64 -0.25
CA ILE A 242 11.09 -2.79 -1.70
C ILE A 242 12.39 -2.52 -2.46
N GLY A 243 13.15 -1.50 -2.06
CA GLY A 243 14.46 -1.21 -2.66
C GLY A 243 15.40 -2.41 -2.62
N ASP A 244 15.51 -3.06 -1.47
CA ASP A 244 16.33 -4.28 -1.30
C ASP A 244 15.82 -5.45 -2.16
N LEU A 245 14.49 -5.69 -2.20
CA LEU A 245 13.90 -6.74 -3.03
C LEU A 245 14.19 -6.55 -4.52
N LEU A 246 14.10 -5.32 -5.00
CA LEU A 246 14.35 -4.96 -6.39
C LEU A 246 15.85 -4.86 -6.73
N GLY A 247 16.72 -4.88 -5.71
CA GLY A 247 18.16 -4.65 -5.86
C GLY A 247 18.51 -3.23 -6.26
N LEU A 248 17.72 -2.25 -5.82
CA LEU A 248 17.97 -0.83 -6.07
C LEU A 248 19.10 -0.31 -5.17
N HIS A 249 19.89 0.61 -5.70
CA HIS A 249 20.79 1.40 -4.87
C HIS A 249 19.96 2.38 -4.03
N PRO A 250 20.03 2.30 -2.68
CA PRO A 250 19.19 3.11 -1.80
C PRO A 250 19.52 4.60 -1.93
N LEU A 251 18.51 5.43 -1.69
CA LEU A 251 18.73 6.88 -1.55
C LEU A 251 19.19 7.20 -0.13
N PRO A 252 20.19 8.10 0.03
CA PRO A 252 20.68 8.50 1.34
C PRO A 252 19.63 9.24 2.18
N GLU A 253 18.58 9.73 1.55
CA GLU A 253 17.46 10.43 2.18
C GLU A 253 16.49 9.51 2.92
N TRP A 254 16.45 8.22 2.60
CA TRP A 254 15.51 7.28 3.24
C TRP A 254 15.72 7.22 4.75
N GLU A 255 14.64 7.39 5.50
CA GLU A 255 14.62 7.37 6.97
C GLU A 255 14.12 6.02 7.51
N GLY A 256 13.39 5.26 6.69
CA GLY A 256 12.95 3.92 7.01
C GLY A 256 14.10 2.89 6.98
N LYS A 257 13.84 1.71 7.55
CA LYS A 257 14.78 0.59 7.60
C LYS A 257 14.19 -0.64 6.92
N SER A 258 14.96 -1.24 6.04
CA SER A 258 14.55 -2.50 5.42
C SER A 258 14.46 -3.62 6.45
N VAL A 259 13.35 -4.37 6.44
CA VAL A 259 13.18 -5.56 7.28
C VAL A 259 14.10 -6.71 6.85
N LEU A 260 14.66 -6.66 5.65
CA LEU A 260 15.63 -7.65 5.16
C LEU A 260 17.05 -7.39 5.68
N SER A 261 17.37 -6.15 6.06
CA SER A 261 18.69 -5.78 6.56
C SER A 261 18.98 -6.31 7.98
N ALA A 262 17.94 -6.65 8.75
CA ALA A 262 18.08 -7.24 10.08
C ALA A 262 18.61 -8.69 10.08
N ASN A 263 18.65 -9.32 8.89
CA ASN A 263 19.06 -10.71 8.69
C ASN A 263 20.42 -10.84 7.97
N ARG A 264 21.19 -9.74 7.84
CA ARG A 264 22.52 -9.75 7.22
C ARG A 264 23.63 -9.56 8.23
#